data_729d769787057dce13a5c4386c46f767
#
_entry.id   729d769787057dce13a5c4386c46f767
#
_cell.length_a   1.000
_cell.length_b   1.000
_cell.length_c   1.000
_cell.angle_alpha   90.00
_cell.angle_beta   90.00
_cell.angle_gamma   90.00
#
_symmetry.space_group_name_H-M   'P 1'
#
loop_
_entity.id
_entity.type
_entity.pdbx_description
1 polymer ?
#
loop_
_entity_poly.entity_id
_entity_poly.type
_entity_poly.pdbx_seq_one_letter_code
_entity_poly.pdbx_strand_id
1 'polypeptide(L)'
;SLVGCGKKEDTTLADGMFLMLSSTVKGEAVETYEMYTLHAEISDNGNVRIYADDFNRWVPSDPCPEETVQLSADTIQQIKDIIDEIDLYHMRRNIGSRDLKDGEYKELTLYMASGEHVSGGLNPSNREFLKLYDYVEDQIREVEYRYRTKIAEMQKKAISMEQNKNVYITDSQEETIVAQDEI
;
A
#
# COMPACT_ATOMS: atom_id res chain seq x y z
N SER A 1 46.97 1.20 19.63
CA SER A 1 45.75 1.92 19.31
C SER A 1 45.24 1.45 17.94
N LEU A 2 44.23 0.62 17.98
CA LEU A 2 43.46 0.19 16.78
C LEU A 2 42.47 1.32 16.46
N VAL A 3 42.81 2.16 15.49
CA VAL A 3 41.84 3.05 14.84
C VAL A 3 40.95 2.19 13.97
N GLY A 4 39.78 1.79 14.48
CA GLY A 4 38.77 1.17 13.71
C GLY A 4 38.28 2.15 12.63
N CYS A 5 38.65 1.93 11.37
CA CYS A 5 38.05 2.56 10.22
C CYS A 5 36.65 1.99 10.09
N GLY A 6 35.66 2.49 10.87
CA GLY A 6 34.27 2.28 10.60
C GLY A 6 33.96 2.89 9.24
N LYS A 7 33.63 2.07 8.25
CA LYS A 7 33.07 2.57 7.01
C LYS A 7 31.84 3.40 7.38
N LYS A 8 31.90 4.70 7.07
CA LYS A 8 30.72 5.59 7.21
C LYS A 8 29.62 4.99 6.35
N GLU A 9 28.51 4.66 6.95
CA GLU A 9 27.35 4.13 6.22
C GLU A 9 26.90 5.17 5.20
N ASP A 10 26.65 4.70 3.97
CA ASP A 10 26.20 5.59 2.88
C ASP A 10 24.68 5.74 2.99
N THR A 11 24.24 6.87 3.54
CA THR A 11 22.83 7.25 3.68
C THR A 11 22.34 8.15 2.54
N THR A 12 23.07 8.23 1.42
CA THR A 12 22.68 9.00 0.26
C THR A 12 21.40 8.41 -0.33
N LEU A 13 20.36 9.23 -0.47
CA LEU A 13 19.09 8.81 -1.09
C LEU A 13 19.31 8.43 -2.56
N ALA A 14 18.57 7.44 -3.03
CA ALA A 14 18.60 7.02 -4.42
C ALA A 14 18.12 8.15 -5.35
N ASP A 15 18.69 8.22 -6.53
CA ASP A 15 18.19 9.08 -7.59
C ASP A 15 16.84 8.55 -8.09
N GLY A 16 15.88 9.46 -8.33
CA GLY A 16 14.54 9.08 -8.73
C GLY A 16 13.64 8.72 -7.53
N MET A 17 13.09 7.52 -7.50
CA MET A 17 12.25 7.09 -6.38
C MET A 17 13.11 6.85 -5.12
N PHE A 18 12.83 7.61 -4.06
CA PHE A 18 13.58 7.53 -2.81
C PHE A 18 12.76 7.08 -1.60
N LEU A 19 11.43 7.17 -1.66
CA LEU A 19 10.55 6.79 -0.56
C LEU A 19 9.29 6.11 -1.10
N MET A 20 8.85 5.04 -0.42
CA MET A 20 7.55 4.43 -0.67
C MET A 20 6.78 4.29 0.65
N LEU A 21 5.52 4.73 0.65
CA LEU A 21 4.54 4.41 1.68
C LEU A 21 3.74 3.19 1.24
N SER A 22 3.51 2.27 2.17
CA SER A 22 2.62 1.14 1.95
C SER A 22 1.63 1.01 3.09
N SER A 23 0.37 0.70 2.78
CA SER A 23 -0.65 0.44 3.79
C SER A 23 -1.55 -0.72 3.38
N THR A 24 -1.91 -1.54 4.36
CA THR A 24 -2.84 -2.66 4.19
C THR A 24 -3.76 -2.73 5.40
N VAL A 25 -5.06 -2.70 5.18
CA VAL A 25 -6.03 -2.95 6.25
C VAL A 25 -6.08 -4.46 6.51
N LYS A 26 -5.93 -4.87 7.78
CA LYS A 26 -5.93 -6.27 8.21
C LYS A 26 -6.94 -6.45 9.34
N GLY A 27 -7.61 -7.62 9.36
CA GLY A 27 -8.52 -8.00 10.43
C GLY A 27 -9.61 -8.96 9.97
N GLU A 28 -10.23 -9.65 10.94
CA GLU A 28 -11.32 -10.59 10.67
C GLU A 28 -12.60 -9.89 10.20
N ALA A 29 -12.78 -8.62 10.58
CA ALA A 29 -13.95 -7.80 10.20
C ALA A 29 -13.83 -7.15 8.82
N VAL A 30 -12.67 -7.25 8.17
CA VAL A 30 -12.45 -6.69 6.84
C VAL A 30 -12.98 -7.66 5.79
N GLU A 31 -13.85 -7.16 4.93
CA GLU A 31 -14.34 -7.93 3.79
C GLU A 31 -13.17 -8.35 2.89
N THR A 32 -13.19 -9.60 2.43
CA THR A 32 -12.07 -10.21 1.71
C THR A 32 -11.67 -9.44 0.45
N TYR A 33 -12.63 -8.79 -0.22
CA TYR A 33 -12.38 -7.97 -1.41
C TYR A 33 -11.77 -6.59 -1.11
N GLU A 34 -11.82 -6.13 0.15
CA GLU A 34 -11.20 -4.89 0.59
C GLU A 34 -9.71 -5.05 0.93
N MET A 35 -9.23 -6.30 0.97
CA MET A 35 -7.84 -6.60 1.32
C MET A 35 -6.94 -6.43 0.11
N TYR A 36 -6.18 -5.35 0.10
CA TYR A 36 -5.10 -5.06 -0.83
C TYR A 36 -4.05 -4.18 -0.16
N THR A 37 -2.88 -4.10 -0.74
CA THR A 37 -1.84 -3.17 -0.29
C THR A 37 -1.81 -1.97 -1.21
N LEU A 38 -1.95 -0.78 -0.64
CA LEU A 38 -1.81 0.49 -1.34
C LEU A 38 -0.37 0.99 -1.22
N HIS A 39 0.21 1.38 -2.33
CA HIS A 39 1.54 1.96 -2.40
C HIS A 39 1.49 3.40 -2.93
N ALA A 40 2.33 4.24 -2.36
CA ALA A 40 2.64 5.58 -2.87
C ALA A 40 4.16 5.69 -3.03
N GLU A 41 4.64 5.67 -4.26
CA GLU A 41 6.05 5.83 -4.62
C GLU A 41 6.37 7.29 -4.88
N ILE A 42 7.35 7.83 -4.16
CA ILE A 42 7.73 9.25 -4.19
C ILE A 42 9.09 9.39 -4.83
N SER A 43 9.16 10.20 -5.88
CA SER A 43 10.38 10.51 -6.62
C SER A 43 10.88 11.92 -6.30
N ASP A 44 12.17 12.14 -6.43
CA ASP A 44 12.85 13.42 -6.14
C ASP A 44 12.39 14.56 -7.05
N ASN A 45 11.85 14.26 -8.24
CA ASN A 45 11.23 15.24 -9.14
C ASN A 45 9.80 15.64 -8.73
N GLY A 46 9.29 15.14 -7.59
CA GLY A 46 7.96 15.42 -7.07
C GLY A 46 6.85 14.51 -7.58
N ASN A 47 7.12 13.62 -8.52
CA ASN A 47 6.12 12.67 -8.98
C ASN A 47 5.81 11.63 -7.90
N VAL A 48 4.52 11.43 -7.61
CA VAL A 48 4.04 10.36 -6.73
C VAL A 48 3.14 9.45 -7.54
N ARG A 49 3.46 8.16 -7.56
CA ARG A 49 2.66 7.11 -8.19
C ARG A 49 1.89 6.33 -7.13
N ILE A 50 0.56 6.29 -7.25
CA ILE A 50 -0.34 5.57 -6.33
C ILE A 50 -0.93 4.38 -7.08
N TYR A 51 -0.76 3.20 -6.53
CA TYR A 51 -1.28 1.95 -7.07
C TYR A 51 -1.52 0.93 -5.97
N ALA A 52 -2.28 -0.11 -6.26
CA ALA A 52 -2.55 -1.19 -5.33
C ALA A 52 -2.08 -2.53 -5.89
N ASP A 53 -1.70 -3.41 -5.00
CA ASP A 53 -1.36 -4.80 -5.28
C ASP A 53 -1.87 -5.75 -4.18
N ASP A 54 -1.45 -7.01 -4.22
CA ASP A 54 -1.86 -8.05 -3.28
C ASP A 54 -3.39 -8.20 -3.16
N PHE A 55 -4.08 -7.98 -4.28
CA PHE A 55 -5.53 -8.22 -4.34
C PHE A 55 -5.83 -9.68 -4.06
N ASN A 56 -6.94 -9.90 -3.36
CA ASN A 56 -7.53 -11.23 -3.23
C ASN A 56 -8.22 -11.64 -4.55
N ARG A 57 -9.03 -12.73 -4.52
CA ARG A 57 -9.75 -13.26 -5.69
C ARG A 57 -10.58 -12.22 -6.48
N TRP A 58 -10.90 -11.09 -5.88
CA TRP A 58 -11.62 -9.98 -6.50
C TRP A 58 -10.68 -8.94 -7.12
N VAL A 59 -9.74 -9.42 -7.89
CA VAL A 59 -8.75 -8.55 -8.57
C VAL A 59 -9.43 -7.73 -9.66
N PRO A 60 -9.21 -6.40 -9.68
CA PRO A 60 -9.58 -5.59 -10.83
C PRO A 60 -8.93 -6.13 -12.11
N SER A 61 -9.65 -6.06 -13.23
CA SER A 61 -9.10 -6.50 -14.52
C SER A 61 -7.81 -5.75 -14.86
N ASP A 62 -6.86 -6.45 -15.47
CA ASP A 62 -5.62 -5.89 -15.97
C ASP A 62 -5.88 -4.87 -17.13
N PRO A 63 -5.20 -3.69 -17.15
CA PRO A 63 -4.21 -3.25 -16.17
C PRO A 63 -4.83 -2.72 -14.87
N CYS A 64 -4.12 -2.94 -13.75
CA CYS A 64 -4.49 -2.33 -12.47
C CYS A 64 -4.42 -0.81 -12.59
N PRO A 65 -5.44 -0.05 -12.13
CA PRO A 65 -5.42 1.40 -12.23
C PRO A 65 -4.28 2.01 -11.40
N GLU A 66 -3.78 3.14 -11.88
CA GLU A 66 -2.80 3.98 -11.19
C GLU A 66 -3.31 5.42 -11.15
N GLU A 67 -2.87 6.17 -10.17
CA GLU A 67 -3.04 7.62 -10.09
C GLU A 67 -1.67 8.26 -9.86
N THR A 68 -1.52 9.49 -10.30
CA THR A 68 -0.30 10.27 -10.08
C THR A 68 -0.61 11.63 -9.47
N VAL A 69 0.32 12.09 -8.63
CA VAL A 69 0.29 13.42 -8.01
C VAL A 69 1.63 14.07 -8.22
N GLN A 70 1.65 15.37 -8.50
CA GLN A 70 2.86 16.17 -8.56
C GLN A 70 2.99 17.00 -7.30
N LEU A 71 3.97 16.71 -6.48
CA LEU A 71 4.34 17.50 -5.32
C LEU A 71 5.32 18.60 -5.70
N SER A 72 5.28 19.73 -4.96
CA SER A 72 6.24 20.81 -5.15
C SER A 72 7.65 20.43 -4.70
N ALA A 73 8.64 21.11 -5.23
CA ALA A 73 10.04 20.95 -4.78
C ALA A 73 10.20 21.22 -3.27
N ASP A 74 9.47 22.20 -2.73
CA ASP A 74 9.49 22.52 -1.30
C ASP A 74 8.92 21.38 -0.46
N THR A 75 7.83 20.75 -0.92
CA THR A 75 7.25 19.57 -0.25
C THR A 75 8.24 18.39 -0.26
N ILE A 76 8.89 18.13 -1.38
CA ILE A 76 9.91 17.06 -1.49
C ILE A 76 11.08 17.36 -0.54
N GLN A 77 11.55 18.62 -0.47
CA GLN A 77 12.60 18.98 0.46
C GLN A 77 12.18 18.78 1.92
N GLN A 78 10.94 19.15 2.25
CA GLN A 78 10.40 18.93 3.61
C GLN A 78 10.31 17.44 3.95
N ILE A 79 9.96 16.58 3.01
CA ILE A 79 9.97 15.11 3.21
C ILE A 79 11.41 14.66 3.54
N LYS A 80 12.40 15.09 2.77
CA LYS A 80 13.82 14.75 2.99
C LYS A 80 14.32 15.26 4.33
N ASP A 81 13.94 16.48 4.72
CA ASP A 81 14.30 17.07 6.03
C ASP A 81 13.71 16.25 7.18
N ILE A 82 12.47 15.77 7.06
CA ILE A 82 11.86 14.91 8.08
C ILE A 82 12.57 13.55 8.14
N ILE A 83 12.93 12.95 7.00
CA ILE A 83 13.69 11.69 6.94
C ILE A 83 14.98 11.81 7.76
N ASP A 84 15.72 12.93 7.59
CA ASP A 84 16.94 13.19 8.32
C ASP A 84 16.68 13.45 9.81
N GLU A 85 15.65 14.24 10.13
CA GLU A 85 15.29 14.59 11.51
C GLU A 85 14.93 13.36 12.35
N ILE A 86 14.15 12.44 11.79
CA ILE A 86 13.70 11.22 12.49
C ILE A 86 14.72 10.08 12.41
N ASP A 87 15.81 10.26 11.70
CA ASP A 87 16.81 9.22 11.43
C ASP A 87 16.16 7.93 10.89
N LEU A 88 15.36 8.05 9.82
CA LEU A 88 14.68 6.91 9.23
C LEU A 88 15.65 5.81 8.80
N TYR A 89 16.89 6.18 8.45
CA TYR A 89 17.95 5.26 8.04
C TYR A 89 18.26 4.16 9.06
N HIS A 90 18.08 4.46 10.36
CA HIS A 90 18.40 3.57 11.47
C HIS A 90 17.17 3.16 12.29
N MET A 91 15.97 3.55 11.87
CA MET A 91 14.74 3.18 12.56
C MET A 91 14.55 1.64 12.57
N ARG A 92 14.03 1.11 13.67
CA ARG A 92 13.75 -0.31 13.78
C ARG A 92 12.82 -0.79 12.65
N ARG A 93 13.11 -1.97 12.11
CA ARG A 93 12.30 -2.56 11.04
C ARG A 93 10.85 -2.81 11.49
N ASN A 94 10.66 -3.37 12.68
CA ASN A 94 9.34 -3.64 13.24
C ASN A 94 9.06 -2.72 14.42
N ILE A 95 8.11 -1.80 14.24
CA ILE A 95 7.63 -0.83 15.22
C ILE A 95 6.13 -0.96 15.47
N GLY A 96 5.50 -2.05 14.98
CA GLY A 96 4.08 -2.32 15.18
C GLY A 96 3.72 -2.75 16.58
N SER A 97 2.43 -2.75 16.87
CA SER A 97 1.87 -3.29 18.11
C SER A 97 1.99 -4.81 18.13
N ARG A 98 2.40 -5.37 19.28
CA ARG A 98 2.49 -6.82 19.49
C ARG A 98 1.16 -7.43 19.96
N ASP A 99 0.31 -6.61 20.54
CA ASP A 99 -0.90 -7.06 21.25
C ASP A 99 -2.18 -6.97 20.42
N LEU A 100 -2.11 -6.28 19.26
CA LEU A 100 -3.24 -6.11 18.37
C LEU A 100 -3.11 -7.05 17.16
N LYS A 101 -4.23 -7.71 16.81
CA LYS A 101 -4.31 -8.60 15.65
C LYS A 101 -4.92 -7.91 14.43
N ASP A 102 -5.78 -6.92 14.69
CA ASP A 102 -6.55 -6.20 13.69
C ASP A 102 -6.09 -4.75 13.58
N GLY A 103 -6.20 -4.18 12.40
CA GLY A 103 -5.89 -2.78 12.16
C GLY A 103 -5.21 -2.53 10.84
N GLU A 104 -4.49 -1.42 10.75
CA GLU A 104 -3.79 -1.01 9.56
C GLU A 104 -2.29 -1.28 9.69
N TYR A 105 -1.76 -2.03 8.73
CA TYR A 105 -0.31 -2.19 8.56
C TYR A 105 0.21 -1.00 7.76
N LYS A 106 1.17 -0.28 8.32
CA LYS A 106 1.83 0.87 7.70
C LYS A 106 3.32 0.61 7.59
N GLU A 107 3.90 0.94 6.45
CA GLU A 107 5.31 0.73 6.16
C GLU A 107 5.89 1.89 5.37
N LEU A 108 7.13 2.25 5.72
CA LEU A 108 7.98 3.16 4.96
C LEU A 108 9.17 2.38 4.43
N THR A 109 9.40 2.46 3.13
CA THR A 109 10.61 1.94 2.48
C THR A 109 11.43 3.10 1.97
N LEU A 110 12.64 3.25 2.50
CA LEU A 110 13.61 4.25 2.09
C LEU A 110 14.60 3.62 1.11
N TYR A 111 14.76 4.22 -0.05
CA TYR A 111 15.71 3.77 -1.06
C TYR A 111 16.95 4.65 -1.04
N MET A 112 18.10 4.03 -0.86
CA MET A 112 19.42 4.68 -0.80
C MET A 112 20.32 4.10 -1.88
N ALA A 113 21.41 4.79 -2.18
CA ALA A 113 22.43 4.28 -3.10
C ALA A 113 23.02 2.93 -2.63
N SER A 114 23.05 2.71 -1.31
CA SER A 114 23.55 1.47 -0.67
C SER A 114 22.53 0.33 -0.58
N GLY A 115 21.25 0.57 -0.89
CA GLY A 115 20.17 -0.39 -0.75
C GLY A 115 18.91 0.21 -0.12
N GLU A 116 17.99 -0.64 0.30
CA GLU A 116 16.72 -0.21 0.89
C GLU A 116 16.69 -0.43 2.41
N HIS A 117 15.97 0.44 3.10
CA HIS A 117 15.68 0.31 4.53
C HIS A 117 14.16 0.37 4.75
N VAL A 118 13.64 -0.61 5.48
CA VAL A 118 12.20 -0.75 5.71
C VAL A 118 11.90 -0.59 7.20
N SER A 119 10.89 0.20 7.52
CA SER A 119 10.36 0.34 8.87
C SER A 119 8.84 0.38 8.85
N GLY A 120 8.17 -0.35 9.74
CA GLY A 120 6.72 -0.39 9.79
C GLY A 120 6.17 -1.44 10.73
N GLY A 121 4.89 -1.70 10.62
CA GLY A 121 4.20 -2.69 11.42
C GLY A 121 2.70 -2.45 11.53
N LEU A 122 2.03 -3.32 12.27
CA LEU A 122 0.60 -3.21 12.52
C LEU A 122 0.34 -2.11 13.56
N ASN A 123 -0.52 -1.16 13.24
CA ASN A 123 -0.90 -0.03 14.11
C ASN A 123 0.32 0.63 14.79
N PRO A 124 1.31 1.13 14.02
CA PRO A 124 2.51 1.71 14.59
C PRO A 124 2.15 2.97 15.40
N SER A 125 2.74 3.09 16.60
CA SER A 125 2.56 4.24 17.50
C SER A 125 3.84 5.07 17.69
N ASN A 126 4.91 4.74 16.97
CA ASN A 126 6.15 5.49 16.99
C ASN A 126 5.94 6.90 16.44
N ARG A 127 6.25 7.94 17.22
CA ARG A 127 5.98 9.34 16.87
C ARG A 127 6.80 9.81 15.66
N GLU A 128 8.06 9.43 15.59
CA GLU A 128 8.94 9.78 14.48
C GLU A 128 8.44 9.16 13.18
N PHE A 129 8.09 7.88 13.20
CA PHE A 129 7.50 7.21 12.04
C PHE A 129 6.22 7.90 11.58
N LEU A 130 5.28 8.16 12.50
CA LEU A 130 4.00 8.79 12.19
C LEU A 130 4.19 10.23 11.71
N LYS A 131 5.18 10.96 12.20
CA LYS A 131 5.50 12.32 11.73
C LYS A 131 5.71 12.34 10.22
N LEU A 132 6.49 11.42 9.68
CA LEU A 132 6.73 11.34 8.23
C LEU A 132 5.54 10.76 7.50
N TYR A 133 5.02 9.63 7.98
CA TYR A 133 3.92 8.92 7.34
C TYR A 133 2.70 9.82 7.16
N ASP A 134 2.25 10.46 8.24
CA ASP A 134 1.08 11.33 8.23
C ASP A 134 1.32 12.60 7.41
N TYR A 135 2.53 13.17 7.44
CA TYR A 135 2.88 14.32 6.61
C TYR A 135 2.72 14.00 5.12
N VAL A 136 3.29 12.89 4.67
CA VAL A 136 3.19 12.49 3.25
C VAL A 136 1.74 12.14 2.89
N GLU A 137 1.04 11.39 3.74
CA GLU A 137 -0.36 11.03 3.52
C GLU A 137 -1.25 12.27 3.38
N ASP A 138 -1.00 13.31 4.18
CA ASP A 138 -1.71 14.60 4.06
C ASP A 138 -1.52 15.27 2.69
N GLN A 139 -0.34 15.14 2.09
CA GLN A 139 -0.04 15.72 0.78
C GLN A 139 -0.78 15.02 -0.38
N ILE A 140 -1.09 13.73 -0.22
CA ILE A 140 -1.69 12.90 -1.26
C ILE A 140 -3.13 12.47 -0.96
N ARG A 141 -3.69 12.89 0.16
CA ARG A 141 -4.98 12.42 0.72
C ARG A 141 -6.12 12.44 -0.28
N GLU A 142 -6.29 13.52 -1.02
CA GLU A 142 -7.40 13.66 -1.97
C GLU A 142 -7.30 12.65 -3.11
N VAL A 143 -6.11 12.46 -3.66
CA VAL A 143 -5.86 11.52 -4.74
C VAL A 143 -5.93 10.08 -4.25
N GLU A 144 -5.42 9.81 -3.07
CA GLU A 144 -5.53 8.49 -2.42
C GLU A 144 -6.98 8.11 -2.17
N TYR A 145 -7.79 9.04 -1.65
CA TYR A 145 -9.22 8.81 -1.45
C TYR A 145 -9.95 8.49 -2.76
N ARG A 146 -9.69 9.27 -3.81
CA ARG A 146 -10.25 9.03 -5.15
C ARG A 146 -9.85 7.67 -5.70
N TYR A 147 -8.59 7.29 -5.51
CA TYR A 147 -8.06 5.99 -5.92
C TYR A 147 -8.75 4.83 -5.18
N ARG A 148 -8.87 4.90 -3.86
CA ARG A 148 -9.55 3.89 -3.04
C ARG A 148 -11.02 3.73 -3.44
N THR A 149 -11.72 4.82 -3.70
CA THR A 149 -13.11 4.80 -4.19
C THR A 149 -13.21 4.07 -5.53
N LYS A 150 -12.31 4.35 -6.45
CA LYS A 150 -12.24 3.69 -7.76
C LYS A 150 -12.01 2.18 -7.64
N ILE A 151 -11.07 1.76 -6.81
CA ILE A 151 -10.81 0.34 -6.55
C ILE A 151 -12.05 -0.34 -5.95
N ALA A 152 -12.70 0.27 -4.96
CA ALA A 152 -13.90 -0.28 -4.34
C ALA A 152 -15.05 -0.48 -5.35
N GLU A 153 -15.27 0.47 -6.26
CA GLU A 153 -16.27 0.35 -7.32
C GLU A 153 -15.94 -0.79 -8.30
N MET A 154 -14.67 -0.91 -8.69
CA MET A 154 -14.22 -1.98 -9.57
C MET A 154 -14.40 -3.36 -8.93
N GLN A 155 -14.06 -3.51 -7.66
CA GLN A 155 -14.23 -4.74 -6.91
C GLN A 155 -15.71 -5.14 -6.76
N LYS A 156 -16.58 -4.19 -6.41
CA LYS A 156 -18.04 -4.42 -6.32
C LYS A 156 -18.62 -4.89 -7.66
N LYS A 157 -18.17 -4.29 -8.75
CA LYS A 157 -18.60 -4.70 -10.11
C LYS A 157 -18.15 -6.13 -10.44
N ALA A 158 -16.92 -6.50 -10.11
CA ALA A 158 -16.41 -7.85 -10.34
C ALA A 158 -17.18 -8.91 -9.53
N ILE A 159 -17.52 -8.63 -8.27
CA ILE A 159 -18.33 -9.50 -7.41
C ILE A 159 -19.74 -9.70 -8.01
N SER A 160 -20.41 -8.62 -8.42
CA SER A 160 -21.72 -8.68 -9.06
C SER A 160 -21.72 -9.56 -10.31
N MET A 161 -20.71 -9.45 -11.16
CA MET A 161 -20.57 -10.24 -12.38
C MET A 161 -20.39 -11.72 -12.09
N GLU A 162 -19.65 -12.08 -11.04
CA GLU A 162 -19.43 -13.48 -10.65
C GLU A 162 -20.68 -14.08 -10.02
N GLN A 163 -21.41 -13.34 -9.20
CA GLN A 163 -22.70 -13.77 -8.63
C GLN A 163 -23.71 -14.06 -9.72
N ASN A 164 -23.82 -13.20 -10.73
CA ASN A 164 -24.72 -13.41 -11.86
C ASN A 164 -24.36 -14.67 -12.66
N LYS A 165 -23.09 -14.96 -12.90
CA LYS A 165 -22.66 -16.21 -13.55
C LYS A 165 -23.11 -17.45 -12.78
N ASN A 166 -23.00 -17.43 -11.46
CA ASN A 166 -23.40 -18.55 -10.62
C ASN A 166 -24.91 -18.79 -10.66
N VAL A 167 -25.74 -17.75 -10.74
CA VAL A 167 -27.20 -17.87 -10.89
C VAL A 167 -27.56 -18.56 -12.22
N TYR A 168 -26.97 -18.13 -13.33
CA TYR A 168 -27.22 -18.74 -14.63
C TYR A 168 -26.84 -20.25 -14.72
N ILE A 169 -25.73 -20.62 -14.05
CA ILE A 169 -25.29 -22.03 -14.00
C ILE A 169 -26.29 -22.88 -13.20
N THR A 170 -26.80 -22.36 -12.08
CA THR A 170 -27.77 -23.08 -11.25
C THR A 170 -29.07 -23.27 -11.97
N ASP A 171 -29.62 -22.25 -12.63
CA ASP A 171 -30.84 -22.33 -13.40
C ASP A 171 -30.72 -23.34 -14.58
N SER A 172 -29.57 -23.34 -15.26
CA SER A 172 -29.31 -24.30 -16.35
C SER A 172 -29.22 -25.75 -15.86
N GLN A 173 -28.75 -25.98 -14.64
CA GLN A 173 -28.71 -27.33 -14.06
C GLN A 173 -30.09 -27.82 -13.62
N GLU A 174 -30.94 -26.95 -13.09
CA GLU A 174 -32.31 -27.28 -12.72
C GLU A 174 -33.17 -27.65 -13.96
N GLU A 175 -33.05 -26.89 -15.05
CA GLU A 175 -33.74 -27.25 -16.34
C GLU A 175 -33.28 -28.60 -16.88
N THR A 176 -32.00 -28.95 -16.72
CA THR A 176 -31.48 -30.25 -17.20
C THR A 176 -31.98 -31.41 -16.36
N ILE A 177 -32.20 -31.24 -15.07
CA ILE A 177 -32.73 -32.28 -14.17
C ILE A 177 -34.21 -32.55 -14.45
N VAL A 178 -35.02 -31.50 -14.67
CA VAL A 178 -36.44 -31.64 -14.99
C VAL A 178 -36.66 -32.37 -16.32
N ALA A 179 -35.81 -32.15 -17.32
CA ALA A 179 -35.87 -32.82 -18.63
C ALA A 179 -35.50 -34.31 -18.57
N GLN A 180 -34.82 -34.80 -17.53
CA GLN A 180 -34.46 -36.23 -17.37
C GLN A 180 -35.50 -37.06 -16.63
N ASP A 181 -36.41 -36.44 -15.90
CA ASP A 181 -37.49 -37.12 -15.16
C ASP A 181 -38.79 -37.36 -16.01
N GLU A 182 -38.83 -36.90 -17.26
CA GLU A 182 -39.95 -37.06 -18.18
C GLU A 182 -39.78 -38.17 -19.26
N ILE A 183 -38.83 -39.10 -19.06
CA ILE A 183 -38.64 -40.22 -20.02
C ILE A 183 -39.02 -41.55 -19.33
#